data_474bf8ae0ca747ef8d157e1a7a2ef2ca
#
_entry.id   474bf8ae0ca747ef8d157e1a7a2ef2ca
#
_cell.length_a   1.000
_cell.length_b   1.000
_cell.length_c   1.000
_cell.angle_alpha   90.00
_cell.angle_beta   90.00
_cell.angle_gamma   90.00
#
_symmetry.space_group_name_H-M   'P 1'
#
loop_
_entity.id
_entity.type
_entity.pdbx_description
1 polymer ?
#
loop_
_entity_poly.entity_id
_entity_poly.type
_entity_poly.pdbx_seq_one_letter_code
_entity_poly.pdbx_strand_id
1 'polypeptide(L)'
;MPVRLQLVIDCADPDRLARFWAAALGYELAPAPAGFATWNDFYRELGVPEEELVDGADGISVPDGHGPSIWFHVVPAAKAVKNRLHLDIHASGERTDPIEARRKRVDAEASRLADLGATITGALPEEGLDHYAVGMKDPEGNEFDIN
;
A
#
# COMPACT_ATOMS: atom_id res chain seq x y z
N MET A 1 9.19 1.51 -25.54
CA MET A 1 8.34 2.20 -24.54
C MET A 1 8.26 1.33 -23.29
N PRO A 2 8.32 1.90 -22.10
CA PRO A 2 8.15 1.11 -20.88
C PRO A 2 6.74 0.51 -20.81
N VAL A 3 6.65 -0.70 -20.29
CA VAL A 3 5.39 -1.42 -20.09
C VAL A 3 4.72 -0.88 -18.82
N ARG A 4 3.42 -0.64 -18.88
CA ARG A 4 2.64 -0.30 -17.68
C ARG A 4 2.48 -1.56 -16.82
N LEU A 5 2.62 -1.40 -15.51
CA LEU A 5 2.36 -2.48 -14.57
C LEU A 5 1.31 -2.05 -13.53
N GLN A 6 0.62 -3.03 -12.99
CA GLN A 6 -0.26 -2.90 -11.84
C GLN A 6 0.23 -3.87 -10.76
N LEU A 7 0.22 -3.43 -9.52
CA LEU A 7 0.39 -4.32 -8.38
C LEU A 7 -0.97 -4.88 -7.97
N VAL A 8 -1.00 -6.16 -7.63
CA VAL A 8 -2.19 -6.80 -7.05
C VAL A 8 -1.83 -7.32 -5.68
N ILE A 9 -2.59 -6.93 -4.67
CA ILE A 9 -2.44 -7.39 -3.29
C ILE A 9 -3.66 -8.21 -2.92
N ASP A 10 -3.45 -9.48 -2.66
CA ASP A 10 -4.51 -10.37 -2.16
C ASP A 10 -4.85 -9.99 -0.71
N CYS A 11 -6.14 -9.97 -0.39
CA CYS A 11 -6.61 -9.49 0.90
C CYS A 11 -7.98 -10.08 1.28
N ALA A 12 -8.40 -9.85 2.51
CA ALA A 12 -9.74 -10.18 3.00
C ALA A 12 -10.70 -8.98 2.89
N ASP A 13 -10.20 -7.75 3.10
CA ASP A 13 -10.99 -6.51 3.09
C ASP A 13 -10.37 -5.47 2.16
N PRO A 14 -10.74 -5.48 0.86
CA PRO A 14 -10.21 -4.56 -0.12
C PRO A 14 -10.43 -3.09 0.21
N ASP A 15 -11.60 -2.70 0.69
CA ASP A 15 -11.90 -1.29 1.00
C ASP A 15 -11.01 -0.75 2.11
N ARG A 16 -10.82 -1.52 3.16
CA ARG A 16 -9.93 -1.16 4.26
C ARG A 16 -8.48 -0.97 3.79
N LEU A 17 -7.96 -1.91 3.00
CA LEU A 17 -6.60 -1.82 2.48
C LEU A 17 -6.45 -0.70 1.45
N ALA A 18 -7.41 -0.50 0.56
CA ALA A 18 -7.38 0.60 -0.40
C ALA A 18 -7.29 1.96 0.31
N ARG A 19 -8.11 2.18 1.35
CA ARG A 19 -8.07 3.42 2.12
C ARG A 19 -6.78 3.61 2.89
N PHE A 20 -6.26 2.55 3.51
CA PHE A 20 -4.97 2.60 4.19
C PHE A 20 -3.85 2.98 3.22
N TRP A 21 -3.69 2.25 2.13
CA TRP A 21 -2.61 2.46 1.18
C TRP A 21 -2.74 3.77 0.40
N ALA A 22 -3.97 4.22 0.09
CA ALA A 22 -4.18 5.55 -0.49
C ALA A 22 -3.65 6.65 0.44
N ALA A 23 -4.00 6.60 1.73
CA ALA A 23 -3.50 7.56 2.72
C ALA A 23 -1.99 7.43 2.98
N ALA A 24 -1.47 6.20 2.99
CA ALA A 24 -0.04 5.94 3.19
C ALA A 24 0.82 6.52 2.07
N LEU A 25 0.41 6.33 0.81
CA LEU A 25 1.18 6.69 -0.37
C LEU A 25 0.81 8.06 -0.97
N GLY A 26 -0.23 8.73 -0.47
CA GLY A 26 -0.78 9.92 -1.10
C GLY A 26 -1.44 9.64 -2.46
N TYR A 27 -1.97 8.44 -2.62
CA TYR A 27 -2.73 8.01 -3.78
C TYR A 27 -4.22 8.33 -3.61
N GLU A 28 -4.95 8.27 -4.71
CA GLU A 28 -6.41 8.40 -4.73
C GLU A 28 -7.07 7.03 -4.87
N LEU A 29 -8.27 6.88 -4.32
CA LEU A 29 -9.12 5.73 -4.63
C LEU A 29 -9.39 5.73 -6.14
N ALA A 30 -9.17 4.60 -6.80
CA ALA A 30 -9.33 4.51 -8.25
C ALA A 30 -10.78 4.80 -8.65
N PRO A 31 -11.03 5.81 -9.49
CA PRO A 31 -12.39 6.10 -9.96
C PRO A 31 -12.92 4.96 -10.82
N ALA A 32 -14.24 4.76 -10.81
CA ALA A 32 -14.88 3.84 -11.73
C ALA A 32 -14.58 4.21 -13.19
N PRO A 33 -14.55 3.24 -14.11
CA PRO A 33 -14.36 3.53 -15.52
C PRO A 33 -15.42 4.49 -16.08
N ALA A 34 -15.06 5.24 -17.12
CA ALA A 34 -15.96 6.19 -17.75
C ALA A 34 -17.28 5.51 -18.16
N GLY A 35 -18.40 6.11 -17.79
CA GLY A 35 -19.74 5.58 -18.07
C GLY A 35 -20.36 4.76 -16.94
N PHE A 36 -19.64 4.52 -15.86
CA PHE A 36 -20.12 3.77 -14.69
C PHE A 36 -20.08 4.61 -13.43
N ALA A 37 -21.09 4.49 -12.57
CA ALA A 37 -21.14 5.19 -11.29
C ALA A 37 -20.21 4.54 -10.25
N THR A 38 -20.09 3.21 -10.30
CA THR A 38 -19.26 2.42 -9.39
C THR A 38 -18.48 1.35 -10.14
N TRP A 39 -17.43 0.83 -9.51
CA TRP A 39 -16.72 -0.34 -10.01
C TRP A 39 -17.62 -1.57 -10.11
N ASN A 40 -18.54 -1.76 -9.17
CA ASN A 40 -19.49 -2.87 -9.19
C ASN A 40 -20.44 -2.79 -10.40
N ASP A 41 -20.84 -1.59 -10.82
CA ASP A 41 -21.65 -1.44 -12.05
C ASP A 41 -20.87 -1.89 -13.30
N PHE A 42 -19.58 -1.55 -13.34
CA PHE A 42 -18.69 -2.01 -14.42
C PHE A 42 -18.49 -3.53 -14.38
N TYR A 43 -18.27 -4.12 -13.22
CA TYR A 43 -18.09 -5.57 -13.08
C TYR A 43 -19.36 -6.35 -13.44
N ARG A 44 -20.55 -5.82 -13.08
CA ARG A 44 -21.84 -6.41 -13.52
C ARG A 44 -21.97 -6.43 -15.03
N GLU A 45 -21.56 -5.34 -15.69
CA GLU A 45 -21.56 -5.28 -17.16
C GLU A 45 -20.60 -6.30 -17.78
N LEU A 46 -19.49 -6.61 -17.12
CA LEU A 46 -18.56 -7.68 -17.51
C LEU A 46 -19.07 -9.09 -17.21
N GLY A 47 -20.21 -9.22 -16.48
CA GLY A 47 -20.78 -10.51 -16.10
C GLY A 47 -20.16 -11.14 -14.85
N VAL A 48 -19.50 -10.35 -14.00
CA VAL A 48 -19.00 -10.82 -12.70
C VAL A 48 -20.19 -11.15 -11.79
N PRO A 49 -20.23 -12.36 -11.18
CA PRO A 49 -21.31 -12.74 -10.27
C PRO A 49 -21.41 -11.83 -9.04
N GLU A 50 -22.64 -11.59 -8.54
CA GLU A 50 -22.88 -10.71 -7.38
C GLU A 50 -22.11 -11.15 -6.12
N GLU A 51 -21.94 -12.45 -5.93
CA GLU A 51 -21.18 -13.00 -4.80
C GLU A 51 -19.67 -12.73 -4.84
N GLU A 52 -19.16 -12.32 -6.00
CA GLU A 52 -17.76 -11.92 -6.18
C GLU A 52 -17.54 -10.40 -6.06
N LEU A 53 -18.64 -9.63 -6.02
CA LEU A 53 -18.55 -8.18 -5.87
C LEU A 53 -18.26 -7.82 -4.41
N VAL A 54 -17.43 -6.81 -4.22
CA VAL A 54 -17.11 -6.26 -2.90
C VAL A 54 -17.63 -4.84 -2.80
N ASP A 55 -18.10 -4.47 -1.60
CA ASP A 55 -18.53 -3.12 -1.33
C ASP A 55 -17.31 -2.20 -1.13
N GLY A 56 -17.43 -0.96 -1.61
CA GLY A 56 -16.43 0.06 -1.42
C GLY A 56 -15.33 0.09 -2.50
N ALA A 57 -14.15 0.55 -2.12
CA ALA A 57 -13.02 0.69 -3.02
C ALA A 57 -12.18 -0.59 -3.03
N ASP A 58 -11.67 -0.95 -4.20
CA ASP A 58 -10.75 -2.08 -4.37
C ASP A 58 -9.48 -1.71 -5.14
N GLY A 59 -9.27 -0.43 -5.42
CA GLY A 59 -8.10 0.02 -6.16
C GLY A 59 -7.69 1.44 -5.83
N ILE A 60 -6.41 1.72 -6.02
CA ILE A 60 -5.81 3.04 -5.86
C ILE A 60 -4.90 3.38 -7.04
N SER A 61 -4.77 4.66 -7.34
CA SER A 61 -3.91 5.15 -8.40
C SER A 61 -3.22 6.46 -8.01
N VAL A 62 -2.11 6.73 -8.67
CA VAL A 62 -1.42 8.02 -8.54
C VAL A 62 -2.31 9.12 -9.14
N PRO A 63 -2.49 10.27 -8.47
CA PRO A 63 -3.37 11.35 -8.95
C PRO A 63 -3.06 11.84 -10.37
N ASP A 64 -1.80 11.87 -10.74
CA ASP A 64 -1.33 12.30 -12.06
C ASP A 64 -1.25 11.16 -13.10
N GLY A 65 -1.54 9.92 -12.69
CA GLY A 65 -1.50 8.74 -13.55
C GLY A 65 -0.10 8.23 -13.92
N HIS A 66 0.96 8.81 -13.35
CA HIS A 66 2.35 8.47 -13.64
C HIS A 66 2.98 7.52 -12.61
N GLY A 67 2.38 6.35 -12.41
CA GLY A 67 2.88 5.34 -11.50
C GLY A 67 2.07 4.06 -11.56
N PRO A 68 2.48 3.02 -10.85
CA PRO A 68 1.71 1.78 -10.77
C PRO A 68 0.42 2.03 -10.00
N SER A 69 -0.69 1.52 -10.53
CA SER A 69 -1.92 1.35 -9.74
C SER A 69 -1.79 0.11 -8.86
N ILE A 70 -2.58 0.08 -7.78
CA ILE A 70 -2.67 -1.10 -6.91
C ILE A 70 -4.12 -1.55 -6.87
N TRP A 71 -4.36 -2.84 -7.13
CA TRP A 71 -5.64 -3.47 -6.97
C TRP A 71 -5.60 -4.42 -5.77
N PHE A 72 -6.63 -4.35 -4.94
CA PHE A 72 -6.80 -5.19 -3.75
C PHE A 72 -7.82 -6.26 -4.09
N HIS A 73 -7.32 -7.47 -4.26
CA HIS A 73 -8.11 -8.61 -4.72
C HIS A 73 -8.53 -9.47 -3.54
N VAL A 74 -9.85 -9.62 -3.35
CA VAL A 74 -10.38 -10.46 -2.28
C VAL A 74 -10.08 -11.94 -2.54
N VAL A 75 -9.49 -12.60 -1.55
CA VAL A 75 -9.21 -14.03 -1.58
C VAL A 75 -9.59 -14.67 -0.24
N PRO A 76 -10.03 -15.94 -0.23
CA PRO A 76 -10.41 -16.62 1.00
C PRO A 76 -9.21 -17.01 1.88
N ALA A 77 -8.01 -17.05 1.31
CA ALA A 77 -6.80 -17.45 2.04
C ALA A 77 -6.29 -16.30 2.91
N ALA A 78 -6.12 -16.57 4.22
CA ALA A 78 -5.51 -15.60 5.13
C ALA A 78 -3.99 -15.51 4.90
N LYS A 79 -3.43 -14.34 5.25
CA LYS A 79 -1.98 -14.11 5.29
C LYS A 79 -1.34 -15.07 6.31
N ALA A 80 -0.43 -15.94 5.87
CA ALA A 80 0.17 -16.96 6.73
C ALA A 80 1.69 -16.85 6.83
N VAL A 81 2.39 -16.58 5.74
CA VAL A 81 3.86 -16.52 5.68
C VAL A 81 4.34 -15.11 5.32
N LYS A 82 5.63 -14.84 5.55
CA LYS A 82 6.24 -13.55 5.18
C LYS A 82 6.08 -13.29 3.67
N ASN A 83 5.79 -12.03 3.32
CA ASN A 83 5.73 -11.60 1.93
C ASN A 83 7.07 -11.86 1.22
N ARG A 84 7.00 -12.34 -0.01
CA ARG A 84 8.17 -12.47 -0.90
C ARG A 84 8.50 -11.15 -1.59
N LEU A 85 7.48 -10.33 -1.85
CA LEU A 85 7.60 -8.95 -2.31
C LEU A 85 7.13 -8.03 -1.20
N HIS A 86 7.86 -6.98 -0.91
CA HIS A 86 7.44 -5.94 0.01
C HIS A 86 7.71 -4.56 -0.60
N LEU A 87 6.93 -3.59 -0.17
CA LEU A 87 7.10 -2.21 -0.59
C LEU A 87 8.05 -1.51 0.38
N ASP A 88 8.89 -0.63 -0.15
CA ASP A 88 9.69 0.29 0.66
C ASP A 88 9.17 1.71 0.45
N ILE A 89 8.81 2.38 1.55
CA ILE A 89 8.40 3.79 1.54
C ILE A 89 9.63 4.62 1.87
N HIS A 90 10.06 5.44 0.92
CA HIS A 90 11.19 6.33 1.12
C HIS A 90 10.74 7.60 1.83
N ALA A 91 11.11 7.74 3.10
CA ALA A 91 10.75 8.86 3.96
C ALA A 91 11.95 9.58 4.58
N SER A 92 13.16 9.02 4.44
CA SER A 92 14.36 9.54 5.10
C SER A 92 14.87 10.89 4.54
N GLY A 93 14.47 11.27 3.32
CA GLY A 93 15.00 12.43 2.62
C GLY A 93 16.27 12.10 1.83
N GLU A 94 17.16 13.06 1.70
CA GLU A 94 18.35 12.91 0.89
C GLU A 94 19.40 12.03 1.59
N ARG A 95 20.10 11.22 0.78
CA ARG A 95 21.18 10.35 1.28
C ARG A 95 22.32 11.11 1.96
N THR A 96 22.50 12.37 1.60
CA THR A 96 23.51 13.28 2.15
C THR A 96 23.11 13.94 3.48
N ASP A 97 21.85 13.82 3.87
CA ASP A 97 21.39 14.34 5.16
C ASP A 97 22.02 13.56 6.32
N PRO A 98 22.28 14.20 7.47
CA PRO A 98 22.79 13.52 8.65
C PRO A 98 21.88 12.33 9.05
N ILE A 99 22.50 11.22 9.47
CA ILE A 99 21.76 9.99 9.84
C ILE A 99 20.67 10.25 10.88
N GLU A 100 20.94 11.11 11.86
CA GLU A 100 19.95 11.46 12.90
C GLU A 100 18.72 12.17 12.35
N ALA A 101 18.89 13.02 11.35
CA ALA A 101 17.77 13.69 10.68
C ALA A 101 16.95 12.67 9.86
N ARG A 102 17.62 11.74 9.17
CA ARG A 102 16.97 10.66 8.41
C ARG A 102 16.20 9.73 9.34
N ARG A 103 16.78 9.29 10.46
CA ARG A 103 16.08 8.49 11.49
C ARG A 103 14.82 9.17 11.97
N LYS A 104 14.91 10.44 12.32
CA LYS A 104 13.77 11.20 12.82
C LYS A 104 12.59 11.24 11.82
N ARG A 105 12.88 11.38 10.52
CA ARG A 105 11.85 11.38 9.49
C ARG A 105 11.21 10.01 9.32
N VAL A 106 12.00 8.94 9.30
CA VAL A 106 11.52 7.55 9.22
C VAL A 106 10.63 7.22 10.44
N ASP A 107 11.07 7.57 11.65
CA ASP A 107 10.28 7.34 12.86
C ASP A 107 8.96 8.12 12.87
N ALA A 108 8.98 9.36 12.37
CA ALA A 108 7.77 10.18 12.25
C ALA A 108 6.78 9.57 11.24
N GLU A 109 7.27 9.07 10.11
CA GLU A 109 6.45 8.39 9.11
C GLU A 109 5.90 7.07 9.65
N ALA A 110 6.71 6.27 10.35
CA ALA A 110 6.26 5.05 10.99
C ALA A 110 5.12 5.33 12.00
N SER A 111 5.25 6.39 12.78
CA SER A 111 4.21 6.81 13.72
C SER A 111 2.93 7.23 13.00
N ARG A 112 3.04 8.02 11.91
CA ARG A 112 1.89 8.42 11.09
C ARG A 112 1.14 7.21 10.51
N LEU A 113 1.87 6.23 9.99
CA LEU A 113 1.27 5.02 9.42
C LEU A 113 0.66 4.11 10.50
N ALA A 114 1.25 4.08 11.70
CA ALA A 114 0.64 3.38 12.84
C ALA A 114 -0.72 3.99 13.22
N ASP A 115 -0.83 5.32 13.20
CA ASP A 115 -2.11 6.01 13.44
C ASP A 115 -3.17 5.69 12.36
N LEU A 116 -2.74 5.34 11.14
CA LEU A 116 -3.63 4.89 10.06
C LEU A 116 -4.02 3.41 10.15
N GLY A 117 -3.41 2.64 11.06
CA GLY A 117 -3.75 1.24 11.29
C GLY A 117 -2.65 0.22 10.99
N ALA A 118 -1.44 0.65 10.63
CA ALA A 118 -0.30 -0.23 10.49
C ALA A 118 0.29 -0.63 11.87
N THR A 119 1.07 -1.69 11.89
CA THR A 119 1.80 -2.15 13.08
C THR A 119 3.30 -1.98 12.87
N ILE A 120 3.98 -1.31 13.79
CA ILE A 120 5.44 -1.24 13.81
C ILE A 120 6.00 -2.58 14.30
N THR A 121 6.88 -3.19 13.53
CA THR A 121 7.55 -4.45 13.92
C THR A 121 8.92 -4.24 14.54
N GLY A 122 9.57 -3.12 14.26
CA GLY A 122 10.83 -2.71 14.87
C GLY A 122 11.76 -1.98 13.93
N ALA A 123 12.75 -1.32 14.48
CA ALA A 123 13.83 -0.76 13.71
C ALA A 123 14.71 -1.89 13.15
N LEU A 124 15.26 -1.65 11.97
CA LEU A 124 16.21 -2.53 11.29
C LEU A 124 17.59 -1.84 11.24
N PRO A 125 18.23 -1.56 12.40
CA PRO A 125 19.54 -0.98 12.43
C PRO A 125 20.56 -2.10 12.19
N GLU A 126 21.40 -1.93 11.19
CA GLU A 126 22.68 -2.63 11.17
C GLU A 126 23.75 -1.71 11.74
N GLU A 127 24.41 -2.14 12.83
CA GLU A 127 25.46 -1.34 13.43
C GLU A 127 26.55 -1.01 12.40
N GLY A 128 26.96 0.25 12.37
CA GLY A 128 28.03 0.73 11.49
C GLY A 128 27.58 1.04 10.06
N LEU A 129 26.34 0.80 9.69
CA LEU A 129 25.81 1.24 8.40
C LEU A 129 25.17 2.63 8.50
N ASP A 130 25.47 3.45 7.50
CA ASP A 130 24.79 4.73 7.29
C ASP A 130 23.42 4.50 6.66
N HIS A 131 22.60 3.70 7.32
CA HIS A 131 21.25 3.33 6.91
C HIS A 131 20.35 3.14 8.12
N TYR A 132 19.06 3.47 7.97
CA TYR A 132 18.04 3.25 8.97
C TYR A 132 16.72 2.94 8.31
N ALA A 133 16.04 1.91 8.77
CA ALA A 133 14.71 1.53 8.33
C ALA A 133 13.85 1.06 9.49
N VAL A 134 12.55 1.12 9.32
CA VAL A 134 11.56 0.58 10.25
C VAL A 134 10.68 -0.40 9.50
N GLY A 135 10.62 -1.64 9.99
CA GLY A 135 9.71 -2.66 9.49
C GLY A 135 8.31 -2.44 10.03
N MET A 136 7.32 -2.62 9.17
CA MET A 136 5.91 -2.46 9.49
C MET A 136 5.06 -3.58 8.88
N LYS A 137 3.82 -3.66 9.35
CA LYS A 137 2.76 -4.47 8.73
C LYS A 137 1.55 -3.60 8.45
N ASP A 138 0.95 -3.79 7.29
CA ASP A 138 -0.33 -3.15 6.97
C ASP A 138 -1.48 -3.74 7.80
N PRO A 139 -2.73 -3.21 7.71
CA PRO A 139 -3.85 -3.70 8.51
C PRO A 139 -4.18 -5.19 8.36
N GLU A 140 -3.70 -5.86 7.32
CA GLU A 140 -3.88 -7.31 7.12
C GLU A 140 -2.59 -8.11 7.35
N GLY A 141 -1.54 -7.48 7.85
CA GLY A 141 -0.30 -8.15 8.22
C GLY A 141 0.73 -8.27 7.09
N ASN A 142 0.52 -7.60 5.95
CA ASN A 142 1.53 -7.57 4.89
C ASN A 142 2.72 -6.73 5.32
N GLU A 143 3.92 -7.30 5.23
CA GLU A 143 5.16 -6.64 5.62
C GLU A 143 5.57 -5.60 4.59
N PHE A 144 5.99 -4.43 5.07
CA PHE A 144 6.61 -3.36 4.30
C PHE A 144 7.62 -2.60 5.16
N ASP A 145 8.48 -1.83 4.55
CA ASP A 145 9.53 -1.09 5.24
C ASP A 145 9.42 0.42 4.95
N ILE A 146 9.93 1.21 5.89
CA ILE A 146 10.13 2.65 5.74
C ILE A 146 11.62 2.93 5.86
N ASN A 147 12.21 3.61 4.89
CA ASN A 147 13.62 3.95 4.87
C ASN A 147 13.91 5.36 4.31
#